data_e1c84080294cf9f2d0c2bad330aaf537
#
_entry.id   e1c84080294cf9f2d0c2bad330aaf537
#
_cell.length_a   1.000
_cell.length_b   1.000
_cell.length_c   1.000
_cell.angle_alpha   90.00
_cell.angle_beta   90.00
_cell.angle_gamma   90.00
#
_symmetry.space_group_name_H-M   'P 1'
#
loop_
_entity.id
_entity.type
_entity.pdbx_description
1 polymer ?
#
loop_
_entity_poly.entity_id
_entity_poly.type
_entity_poly.pdbx_seq_one_letter_code
_entity_poly.pdbx_strand_id
1 'polypeptide(L)'
;MVIEKLKAKAGFGGAKLEISIPKEKYNLGETIEGEVFLSGGKVAQKITVLSISLIREWNWECYVVGRDMDYEPGFARGPYSAESVSVQSEYELDGDQGNEEVLKIQMGSDFETKPEEERRFSFSIDLSSIQREEGINEKWNLKARADIPFAKDATSEKTIDLVKPNKSAQQ
;
A
#
# COMPACT_ATOMS: atom_id res chain seq x y z
N MET A 1 19.65 -12.43 -29.28
CA MET A 1 19.15 -11.03 -29.25
C MET A 1 17.64 -10.90 -29.23
N VAL A 2 16.93 -11.51 -30.15
CA VAL A 2 15.43 -11.37 -30.21
C VAL A 2 14.76 -12.04 -28.99
N ILE A 3 15.25 -13.17 -28.54
CA ILE A 3 14.71 -13.94 -27.41
C ILE A 3 14.91 -13.19 -26.10
N GLU A 4 16.03 -12.49 -25.93
CA GLU A 4 16.31 -11.69 -24.71
C GLU A 4 15.42 -10.47 -24.61
N LYS A 5 15.14 -9.79 -25.75
CA LYS A 5 14.20 -8.68 -25.81
C LYS A 5 12.77 -9.13 -25.52
N LEU A 6 12.37 -10.32 -25.99
CA LEU A 6 11.06 -10.90 -25.68
C LEU A 6 10.95 -11.31 -24.21
N LYS A 7 12.00 -11.86 -23.61
CA LYS A 7 12.05 -12.19 -22.19
C LYS A 7 11.99 -10.93 -21.31
N ALA A 8 12.69 -9.89 -21.68
CA ALA A 8 12.63 -8.59 -21.00
C ALA A 8 11.22 -7.97 -21.05
N LYS A 9 10.54 -8.09 -22.20
CA LYS A 9 9.14 -7.66 -22.32
C LYS A 9 8.19 -8.44 -21.42
N ALA A 10 8.47 -9.71 -21.19
CA ALA A 10 7.71 -10.56 -20.27
C ALA A 10 8.11 -10.40 -18.79
N GLY A 11 9.03 -9.47 -18.48
CA GLY A 11 9.54 -9.23 -17.14
C GLY A 11 10.68 -10.15 -16.70
N PHE A 12 11.17 -11.00 -17.59
CA PHE A 12 12.35 -11.84 -17.34
C PHE A 12 13.62 -11.13 -17.81
N GLY A 13 14.50 -10.81 -16.88
CA GLY A 13 15.75 -10.10 -17.18
C GLY A 13 15.56 -8.62 -17.52
N GLY A 14 14.43 -8.03 -17.13
CA GLY A 14 14.18 -6.59 -17.19
C GLY A 14 14.82 -5.83 -16.02
N ALA A 15 14.64 -4.52 -16.03
CA ALA A 15 15.07 -3.66 -14.94
C ALA A 15 14.41 -4.06 -13.61
N LYS A 16 15.14 -3.87 -12.51
CA LYS A 16 14.66 -4.15 -11.14
C LYS A 16 14.77 -2.91 -10.29
N LEU A 17 13.84 -2.78 -9.37
CA LEU A 17 13.84 -1.73 -8.35
C LEU A 17 14.00 -2.33 -6.96
N GLU A 18 14.68 -1.59 -6.10
CA GLU A 18 14.79 -1.89 -4.68
C GLU A 18 14.68 -0.58 -3.88
N ILE A 19 13.89 -0.60 -2.82
CA ILE A 19 13.73 0.55 -1.92
C ILE A 19 14.60 0.33 -0.69
N SER A 20 15.44 1.31 -0.38
CA SER A 20 16.25 1.34 0.83
C SER A 20 15.82 2.50 1.72
N ILE A 21 15.47 2.21 2.96
CA ILE A 21 15.14 3.18 4.00
C ILE A 21 15.88 2.82 5.29
N PRO A 22 16.26 3.82 6.11
CA PRO A 22 17.07 3.57 7.31
C PRO A 22 16.29 2.87 8.44
N LYS A 23 14.98 2.98 8.45
CA LYS A 23 14.10 2.36 9.46
C LYS A 23 12.75 2.01 8.85
N GLU A 24 11.98 1.16 9.52
CA GLU A 24 10.66 0.74 9.04
C GLU A 24 9.51 1.40 9.83
N LYS A 25 9.82 2.04 10.94
CA LYS A 25 8.85 2.70 11.82
C LYS A 25 9.09 4.20 11.87
N TYR A 26 8.05 4.97 11.56
CA TYR A 26 8.07 6.43 11.55
C TYR A 26 6.93 6.99 12.36
N ASN A 27 7.18 8.14 13.00
CA ASN A 27 6.12 8.90 13.62
C ASN A 27 5.46 9.84 12.59
N LEU A 28 4.17 10.07 12.75
CA LEU A 28 3.50 11.11 11.97
C LEU A 28 4.15 12.47 12.27
N GLY A 29 4.51 13.19 11.22
CA GLY A 29 5.27 14.43 11.33
C GLY A 29 6.77 14.27 11.04
N GLU A 30 7.29 13.05 10.97
CA GLU A 30 8.64 12.79 10.50
C GLU A 30 8.72 12.82 8.98
N THR A 31 9.93 12.83 8.48
CA THR A 31 10.22 12.71 7.04
C THR A 31 10.85 11.35 6.77
N ILE A 32 10.33 10.64 5.78
CA ILE A 32 10.96 9.41 5.27
C ILE A 32 12.00 9.83 4.24
N GLU A 33 13.25 9.59 4.54
CA GLU A 33 14.34 9.74 3.57
C GLU A 33 14.84 8.36 3.17
N GLY A 34 15.05 8.18 1.88
CA GLY A 34 15.49 6.91 1.37
C GLY A 34 16.02 7.00 -0.05
N GLU A 35 16.36 5.85 -0.57
CA GLU A 35 16.88 5.70 -1.92
C GLU A 35 16.14 4.58 -2.64
N VAL A 36 15.96 4.76 -3.93
CA VAL A 36 15.52 3.71 -4.85
C VAL A 36 16.70 3.33 -5.72
N PHE A 37 17.06 2.07 -5.70
CA PHE A 37 18.08 1.49 -6.57
C PHE A 37 17.41 0.93 -7.81
N LEU A 38 17.84 1.38 -8.96
CA LEU A 38 17.44 0.88 -10.25
C LEU A 38 18.57 0.08 -10.85
N SER A 39 18.38 -1.21 -11.01
CA SER A 39 19.31 -2.09 -11.68
C SER A 39 18.81 -2.37 -13.10
N GLY A 40 19.60 -2.03 -14.11
CA GLY A 40 19.32 -2.35 -15.50
C GLY A 40 19.26 -3.86 -15.71
N GLY A 41 18.40 -4.28 -16.62
CA GLY A 41 18.27 -5.68 -17.00
C GLY A 41 19.38 -6.14 -17.97
N LYS A 42 19.13 -7.23 -18.65
CA LYS A 42 20.03 -7.78 -19.66
C LYS A 42 20.04 -6.97 -20.96
N VAL A 43 19.06 -6.15 -21.16
CA VAL A 43 18.90 -5.27 -22.35
C VAL A 43 18.62 -3.85 -21.92
N ALA A 44 19.04 -2.90 -22.75
CA ALA A 44 18.68 -1.50 -22.54
C ALA A 44 17.17 -1.31 -22.60
N GLN A 45 16.63 -0.55 -21.66
CA GLN A 45 15.20 -0.25 -21.58
C GLN A 45 14.99 1.24 -21.39
N LYS A 46 13.98 1.77 -22.08
CA LYS A 46 13.53 3.14 -21.87
C LYS A 46 12.60 3.16 -20.66
N ILE A 47 12.83 4.11 -19.77
CA ILE A 47 11.94 4.39 -18.64
C ILE A 47 11.28 5.74 -18.88
N THR A 48 9.97 5.74 -18.97
CA THR A 48 9.20 6.98 -19.17
C THR A 48 9.01 7.74 -17.88
N VAL A 49 8.72 7.04 -16.79
CA VAL A 49 8.55 7.65 -15.46
C VAL A 49 9.11 6.69 -14.41
N LEU A 50 9.91 7.23 -13.51
CA LEU A 50 10.29 6.58 -12.27
C LEU A 50 9.66 7.35 -11.11
N SER A 51 8.87 6.69 -10.30
CA SER A 51 8.16 7.29 -9.17
C SER A 51 8.21 6.44 -7.93
N ILE A 52 8.05 7.09 -6.78
CA ILE A 52 7.76 6.46 -5.50
C ILE A 52 6.46 6.99 -4.95
N SER A 53 5.62 6.11 -4.46
CA SER A 53 4.31 6.44 -3.90
C SER A 53 4.20 5.92 -2.47
N LEU A 54 3.51 6.68 -1.65
CA LEU A 54 3.04 6.24 -0.34
C LEU A 54 1.61 5.75 -0.48
N ILE A 55 1.39 4.48 -0.24
CA ILE A 55 0.10 3.81 -0.40
C ILE A 55 -0.43 3.44 0.97
N ARG A 56 -1.65 3.83 1.24
CA ARG A 56 -2.44 3.44 2.38
C ARG A 56 -3.37 2.31 1.96
N GLU A 57 -3.29 1.19 2.63
CA GLU A 57 -4.25 0.10 2.54
C GLU A 57 -5.06 0.08 3.83
N TRP A 58 -6.36 -0.07 3.73
CA TRP A 58 -7.21 -0.20 4.91
C TRP A 58 -8.13 -1.39 4.79
N ASN A 59 -8.39 -1.95 5.95
CA ASN A 59 -9.39 -2.98 6.14
C ASN A 59 -10.06 -2.70 7.48
N TRP A 60 -11.35 -2.44 7.45
CA TRP A 60 -12.12 -2.44 8.67
C TRP A 60 -13.26 -3.45 8.54
N GLU A 61 -13.34 -4.32 9.49
CA GLU A 61 -14.40 -5.29 9.65
C GLU A 61 -15.25 -4.84 10.82
N CYS A 62 -16.46 -4.46 10.53
CA CYS A 62 -17.46 -4.17 11.55
C CYS A 62 -18.38 -5.37 11.68
N TYR A 63 -18.43 -5.94 12.86
CA TYR A 63 -19.51 -6.85 13.19
C TYR A 63 -20.75 -5.99 13.39
N VAL A 64 -21.56 -5.86 12.37
CA VAL A 64 -22.91 -5.32 12.54
C VAL A 64 -23.67 -6.40 13.28
N VAL A 65 -23.77 -6.26 14.58
CA VAL A 65 -24.79 -6.95 15.35
C VAL A 65 -26.09 -6.50 14.70
N GLY A 66 -26.74 -7.42 13.99
CA GLY A 66 -27.98 -7.12 13.28
C GLY A 66 -28.92 -6.36 14.21
N ARG A 67 -29.17 -5.12 13.87
CA ARG A 67 -30.19 -4.31 14.54
C ARG A 67 -31.60 -4.72 14.13
N ASP A 68 -31.79 -5.94 13.72
CA ASP A 68 -33.10 -6.53 13.58
C ASP A 68 -33.75 -6.86 14.91
N MET A 69 -33.23 -6.20 15.88
CA MET A 69 -33.93 -6.05 17.12
C MET A 69 -34.73 -4.77 17.07
N ASP A 70 -35.71 -4.72 16.24
CA ASP A 70 -36.99 -4.17 16.66
C ASP A 70 -37.46 -5.06 17.82
N TYR A 71 -36.68 -5.07 18.87
CA TYR A 71 -37.03 -5.63 20.13
C TYR A 71 -38.12 -4.69 20.72
N GLU A 72 -39.29 -4.87 20.22
CA GLU A 72 -40.47 -4.42 20.96
C GLU A 72 -40.56 -5.32 22.19
N PRO A 73 -40.31 -4.78 23.40
CA PRO A 73 -40.41 -5.56 24.60
C PRO A 73 -41.87 -5.96 24.82
N GLY A 74 -42.28 -7.02 24.25
CA GLY A 74 -43.63 -7.53 24.25
C GLY A 74 -43.83 -8.68 23.29
N PHE A 75 -43.06 -8.73 22.25
CA PHE A 75 -43.13 -9.78 21.24
C PHE A 75 -42.25 -11.01 21.50
N ALA A 76 -41.33 -10.92 22.41
CA ALA A 76 -40.38 -12.00 22.72
C ALA A 76 -40.94 -13.07 23.65
N ARG A 77 -42.24 -13.22 23.76
CA ARG A 77 -42.87 -14.17 24.69
C ARG A 77 -43.44 -15.43 24.04
N GLY A 78 -43.10 -15.67 22.80
CA GLY A 78 -43.47 -16.90 22.13
C GLY A 78 -42.45 -17.99 22.31
N PRO A 79 -42.83 -19.27 22.29
CA PRO A 79 -41.91 -20.40 22.27
C PRO A 79 -40.98 -20.41 21.04
N TYR A 80 -41.23 -19.54 20.09
CA TYR A 80 -40.45 -19.36 18.85
C TYR A 80 -39.31 -18.34 18.98
N SER A 81 -39.23 -17.66 20.09
CA SER A 81 -38.10 -16.71 20.30
C SER A 81 -36.73 -17.39 20.35
N ALA A 82 -36.71 -18.66 20.70
CA ALA A 82 -35.47 -19.43 20.68
C ALA A 82 -35.00 -19.81 19.25
N GLU A 83 -35.94 -19.95 18.33
CA GLU A 83 -35.61 -20.21 16.92
C GLU A 83 -35.17 -18.94 16.19
N SER A 84 -35.71 -17.79 16.56
CA SER A 84 -35.23 -16.53 16.04
C SER A 84 -33.83 -16.17 16.50
N VAL A 85 -33.40 -16.73 17.61
CA VAL A 85 -32.00 -16.60 18.08
C VAL A 85 -31.04 -17.40 17.21
N SER A 86 -31.50 -18.45 16.55
CA SER A 86 -30.67 -19.18 15.60
C SER A 86 -30.44 -18.44 14.28
N VAL A 87 -31.26 -17.47 13.96
CA VAL A 87 -31.07 -16.55 12.83
C VAL A 87 -29.97 -15.53 13.09
N GLN A 88 -29.43 -15.50 14.28
CA GLN A 88 -28.21 -14.74 14.61
C GLN A 88 -26.97 -15.16 13.84
N SER A 89 -27.09 -16.19 13.04
CA SER A 89 -26.03 -16.57 12.12
C SER A 89 -25.90 -15.67 10.89
N GLU A 90 -26.83 -14.73 10.71
CA GLU A 90 -26.70 -13.68 9.70
C GLU A 90 -26.00 -12.45 10.26
N TYR A 91 -24.77 -12.67 10.75
CA TYR A 91 -23.83 -11.57 10.88
C TYR A 91 -23.38 -11.22 9.47
N GLU A 92 -23.96 -10.24 8.86
CA GLU A 92 -23.35 -9.63 7.72
C GLU A 92 -22.09 -8.92 8.19
N LEU A 93 -20.94 -9.42 7.76
CA LEU A 93 -19.70 -8.71 7.84
C LEU A 93 -19.80 -7.52 6.89
N ASP A 94 -20.19 -6.38 7.43
CA ASP A 94 -20.02 -5.14 6.70
C ASP A 94 -18.57 -4.71 6.87
N GLY A 95 -17.79 -4.93 5.85
CA GLY A 95 -16.38 -4.60 5.81
C GLY A 95 -16.09 -3.76 4.58
N ASP A 96 -15.35 -2.70 4.74
CA ASP A 96 -14.77 -1.94 3.65
C ASP A 96 -13.26 -2.15 3.62
N GLN A 97 -12.75 -2.43 2.45
CA GLN A 97 -11.32 -2.55 2.21
C GLN A 97 -10.97 -1.75 0.97
N GLY A 98 -9.84 -1.11 1.01
CA GLY A 98 -9.38 -0.33 -0.12
C GLY A 98 -7.92 0.03 -0.03
N ASN A 99 -7.45 0.65 -1.08
CA ASN A 99 -6.14 1.25 -1.12
C ASN A 99 -6.22 2.64 -1.75
N GLU A 100 -5.33 3.49 -1.34
CA GLU A 100 -5.23 4.87 -1.78
C GLU A 100 -3.76 5.25 -1.94
N GLU A 101 -3.44 5.84 -3.09
CA GLU A 101 -2.16 6.52 -3.27
C GLU A 101 -2.24 7.90 -2.63
N VAL A 102 -1.66 8.04 -1.44
CA VAL A 102 -1.75 9.26 -0.65
C VAL A 102 -0.79 10.32 -1.18
N LEU A 103 0.37 9.90 -1.65
CA LEU A 103 1.40 10.79 -2.16
C LEU A 103 2.22 10.07 -3.22
N LYS A 104 2.61 10.81 -4.25
CA LYS A 104 3.47 10.32 -5.32
C LYS A 104 4.56 11.34 -5.64
N ILE A 105 5.78 10.87 -5.72
CA ILE A 105 6.95 11.67 -6.12
C ILE A 105 7.54 11.08 -7.39
N GLN A 106 7.67 11.90 -8.40
CA GLN A 106 8.40 11.55 -9.61
C GLN A 106 9.89 11.81 -9.40
N MET A 107 10.70 10.78 -9.57
CA MET A 107 12.15 10.85 -9.35
C MET A 107 12.94 10.99 -10.65
N GLY A 108 12.35 10.57 -11.76
CA GLY A 108 12.97 10.68 -13.07
C GLY A 108 11.98 10.46 -14.21
N SER A 109 12.31 10.93 -15.39
CA SER A 109 11.50 10.78 -16.59
C SER A 109 12.35 10.70 -17.85
N ASP A 110 11.86 9.95 -18.82
CA ASP A 110 12.42 9.85 -20.17
C ASP A 110 13.93 9.60 -20.23
N PHE A 111 14.37 8.53 -19.57
CA PHE A 111 15.76 8.09 -19.61
C PHE A 111 15.89 6.62 -20.02
N GLU A 112 17.07 6.24 -20.43
CA GLU A 112 17.39 4.87 -20.82
C GLU A 112 18.33 4.23 -19.80
N THR A 113 18.04 3.00 -19.41
CA THR A 113 18.96 2.18 -18.63
C THR A 113 19.80 1.33 -19.57
N LYS A 114 21.11 1.33 -19.32
CA LYS A 114 22.02 0.38 -19.97
C LYS A 114 21.93 -0.99 -19.32
N PRO A 115 22.30 -2.06 -20.04
CA PRO A 115 22.39 -3.38 -19.42
C PRO A 115 23.31 -3.36 -18.18
N GLU A 116 22.84 -3.98 -17.09
CA GLU A 116 23.56 -4.11 -15.83
C GLU A 116 23.99 -2.78 -15.17
N GLU A 117 23.43 -1.65 -15.62
CA GLU A 117 23.65 -0.34 -15.02
C GLU A 117 22.91 -0.23 -13.68
N GLU A 118 23.59 0.29 -12.67
CA GLU A 118 22.99 0.63 -11.39
C GLU A 118 22.87 2.15 -11.25
N ARG A 119 21.68 2.62 -10.90
CA ARG A 119 21.39 4.02 -10.57
C ARG A 119 20.73 4.14 -9.24
N ARG A 120 20.97 5.25 -8.55
CA ARG A 120 20.36 5.60 -7.27
C ARG A 120 19.55 6.87 -7.42
N PHE A 121 18.37 6.85 -6.85
CA PHE A 121 17.48 8.01 -6.79
C PHE A 121 17.09 8.24 -5.35
N SER A 122 17.43 9.39 -4.82
CA SER A 122 17.05 9.78 -3.47
C SER A 122 15.63 10.35 -3.46
N PHE A 123 14.90 10.07 -2.41
CA PHE A 123 13.56 10.64 -2.18
C PHE A 123 13.39 11.09 -0.74
N SER A 124 12.45 12.00 -0.56
CA SER A 124 12.07 12.52 0.76
C SER A 124 10.54 12.67 0.78
N ILE A 125 9.90 12.05 1.75
CA ILE A 125 8.44 12.10 1.94
C ILE A 125 8.16 12.72 3.30
N ASP A 126 7.51 13.87 3.29
CA ASP A 126 7.06 14.55 4.51
C ASP A 126 5.73 13.96 4.98
N LEU A 127 5.72 13.41 6.19
CA LEU A 127 4.55 12.81 6.81
C LEU A 127 3.70 13.79 7.62
N SER A 128 4.04 15.07 7.64
CA SER A 128 3.34 16.06 8.45
C SER A 128 1.89 16.29 8.03
N SER A 129 1.58 16.07 6.76
CA SER A 129 0.23 16.20 6.22
C SER A 129 -0.60 14.92 6.33
N ILE A 130 0.00 13.82 6.74
CA ILE A 130 -0.66 12.53 6.82
C ILE A 130 -1.52 12.46 8.07
N GLN A 131 -2.79 12.15 7.90
CA GLN A 131 -3.73 11.90 9.00
C GLN A 131 -4.05 10.42 9.07
N ARG A 132 -3.99 9.89 10.28
CA ARG A 132 -4.39 8.52 10.55
C ARG A 132 -5.77 8.50 11.20
N GLU A 133 -6.68 7.73 10.63
CA GLU A 133 -7.99 7.52 11.20
C GLU A 133 -7.95 6.52 12.36
N GLU A 134 -8.73 6.77 13.40
CA GLU A 134 -8.84 5.86 14.54
C GLU A 134 -9.80 4.71 14.23
N GLY A 135 -9.47 3.54 14.74
CA GLY A 135 -10.33 2.35 14.63
C GLY A 135 -10.27 1.62 13.29
N ILE A 136 -9.41 2.04 12.39
CA ILE A 136 -9.17 1.37 11.11
C ILE A 136 -7.81 0.69 11.14
N ASN A 137 -7.78 -0.56 10.70
CA ASN A 137 -6.52 -1.25 10.47
C ASN A 137 -5.91 -0.73 9.17
N GLU A 138 -4.85 0.03 9.31
CA GLU A 138 -4.12 0.61 8.19
C GLU A 138 -2.77 -0.06 8.03
N LYS A 139 -2.44 -0.36 6.80
CA LYS A 139 -1.12 -0.78 6.38
C LYS A 139 -0.57 0.25 5.40
N TRP A 140 0.66 0.63 5.62
CA TRP A 140 1.33 1.62 4.79
C TRP A 140 2.46 0.99 4.01
N ASN A 141 2.52 1.26 2.73
CA ASN A 141 3.53 0.73 1.83
C ASN A 141 4.17 1.86 1.03
N LEU A 142 5.48 1.78 0.89
CA LEU A 142 6.20 2.52 -0.14
C LEU A 142 6.25 1.67 -1.41
N LYS A 143 5.85 2.23 -2.52
CA LYS A 143 5.87 1.55 -3.82
C LYS A 143 6.67 2.37 -4.83
N ALA A 144 7.78 1.82 -5.26
CA ALA A 144 8.54 2.35 -6.39
C ALA A 144 8.05 1.69 -7.69
N ARG A 145 7.91 2.47 -8.74
CA ARG A 145 7.48 2.01 -10.05
C ARG A 145 8.26 2.72 -11.16
N ALA A 146 8.74 1.92 -12.09
CA ALA A 146 9.33 2.40 -13.33
C ALA A 146 8.44 1.97 -14.49
N ASP A 147 7.85 2.93 -15.18
CA ASP A 147 7.05 2.69 -16.38
C ASP A 147 7.97 2.39 -17.57
N ILE A 148 7.82 1.21 -18.13
CA ILE A 148 8.61 0.73 -19.26
C ILE A 148 7.68 0.51 -20.45
N PRO A 149 7.74 1.34 -21.49
CA PRO A 149 6.88 1.21 -22.66
C PRO A 149 6.99 -0.19 -23.29
N PHE A 150 5.85 -0.77 -23.59
CA PHE A 150 5.73 -2.07 -24.26
C PHE A 150 6.36 -3.26 -23.49
N ALA A 151 6.59 -3.10 -22.21
CA ALA A 151 7.10 -4.15 -21.34
C ALA A 151 6.39 -4.08 -19.98
N LYS A 152 6.63 -5.07 -19.14
CA LYS A 152 6.15 -5.05 -17.76
C LYS A 152 6.93 -4.01 -16.95
N ASP A 153 6.20 -3.18 -16.23
CA ASP A 153 6.79 -2.20 -15.32
C ASP A 153 7.62 -2.89 -14.22
N ALA A 154 8.73 -2.27 -13.87
CA ALA A 154 9.47 -2.67 -12.69
C ALA A 154 8.84 -2.03 -11.45
N THR A 155 8.59 -2.83 -10.43
CA THR A 155 7.99 -2.40 -9.17
C THR A 155 8.75 -2.97 -7.99
N SER A 156 8.75 -2.21 -6.89
CA SER A 156 9.22 -2.65 -5.59
C SER A 156 8.34 -2.08 -4.50
N GLU A 157 8.02 -2.86 -3.50
CA GLU A 157 7.20 -2.43 -2.37
C GLU A 157 7.93 -2.68 -1.06
N LYS A 158 7.75 -1.77 -0.12
CA LYS A 158 8.25 -1.91 1.24
C LYS A 158 7.21 -1.44 2.24
N THR A 159 6.85 -2.31 3.17
CA THR A 159 5.91 -1.99 4.24
C THR A 159 6.59 -1.13 5.30
N ILE A 160 5.88 -0.12 5.77
CA ILE A 160 6.31 0.75 6.87
C ILE A 160 5.22 0.85 7.94
N ASP A 161 5.63 1.12 9.16
CA ASP A 161 4.72 1.40 10.27
C ASP A 161 4.68 2.91 10.53
N LEU A 162 3.49 3.50 10.46
CA LEU A 162 3.24 4.88 10.86
C LEU A 162 2.59 4.92 12.23
N VAL A 163 3.22 5.58 13.17
CA VAL A 163 2.79 5.67 14.56
C VAL A 163 2.40 7.10 14.91
N LYS A 164 1.32 7.25 15.65
CA LYS A 164 0.99 8.55 16.24
C LYS A 164 2.03 8.91 17.30
N PRO A 165 2.54 10.15 17.31
CA PRO A 165 3.42 10.58 18.37
C PRO A 165 2.70 10.48 19.73
N ASN A 166 3.35 9.85 20.69
CA ASN A 166 2.83 9.79 22.05
C ASN A 166 2.68 11.21 22.62
N LYS A 167 1.46 11.60 22.88
CA LYS A 167 1.16 12.90 23.52
C LYS A 167 1.71 13.00 24.97
N SER A 168 2.24 11.92 25.52
CA SER A 168 2.77 11.87 26.88
C SER A 168 4.22 12.40 27.04
N ALA A 169 4.85 12.83 25.96
CA ALA A 169 6.21 13.38 26.01
C ALA A 169 6.24 14.93 26.09
N GLN A 170 5.10 15.59 26.20
CA GLN A 170 4.98 17.02 26.41
C GLN A 170 4.49 17.33 27.84
N GLN A 171 5.35 17.04 28.78
CA GLN A 171 5.27 17.67 30.12
C GLN A 171 6.65 18.17 30.52
#